data_26297500c3522a8fd56f792d5641e70b
#
_entry.id   26297500c3522a8fd56f792d5641e70b
#
_cell.length_a   1.000
_cell.length_b   1.000
_cell.length_c   1.000
_cell.angle_alpha   90.00
_cell.angle_beta   90.00
_cell.angle_gamma   90.00
#
_symmetry.space_group_name_H-M   'P 1'
#
loop_
_entity.id
_entity.type
_entity.pdbx_description
1 polymer ?
#
loop_
_entity_poly.entity_id
_entity_poly.type
_entity_poly.pdbx_seq_one_letter_code
_entity_poly.pdbx_strand_id
1 'polypeptide(L)'
;MSQIQITNLSYRHPGQTEYIFKDVNLTLDTDWKLGLIGRNGSGKTTLLKLLIGEYESNNAIGKNVDFEYFPYEIQNEDVMTIDIAYEIIPNLEEWKIFKELNLMQVDADILYREFSSLSGGEKVKFLLICAFLKENKFLLIDEPTNHIDEKSKASLSNYLKKKKGFILVSHDRKILNDVVDHVLYIGKQNITLEQGNYDSWNFNKTNKDNNEIEQNERLKKDIMKLDKTAKQTADWSNAVEKSKKGAADKGHVGHQAAKMMKRAKVLENRRDRKIEEKSSLLIDVDNNPDLQMKPLTASRRNLILAQNLSIFYGEKVIFKNVNFHVDVGDRVAIKGKNGSGKSSIIKLIVGEEIPSNNALKIMPKLKTSYVSQMTDEVKGTISEYARQNGVDEGIFRAMLQKLGVDKEKIEKDLSDLSEGQKKKVMIARSITDDSEIYIWDEPLNYLDIQSREQIENMIIKYQPTMLFIEHDEVFINKIATKVIELDNDEE
;
A
#
# COMPACT_ATOMS: atom_id res chain seq x y z
N MET A 1 11.60 23.12 23.24
CA MET A 1 11.00 22.63 22.00
C MET A 1 12.00 22.91 20.89
N SER A 2 12.58 21.90 20.33
CA SER A 2 13.45 22.02 19.16
C SER A 2 12.61 21.82 17.93
N GLN A 3 12.98 22.45 16.80
CA GLN A 3 12.28 22.33 15.55
C GLN A 3 13.22 21.78 14.48
N ILE A 4 12.71 20.85 13.69
CA ILE A 4 13.36 20.34 12.47
C ILE A 4 12.88 21.23 11.34
N GLN A 5 13.81 22.03 10.78
CA GLN A 5 13.52 22.91 9.65
C GLN A 5 14.07 22.33 8.37
N ILE A 6 13.20 22.19 7.40
CA ILE A 6 13.53 21.78 6.01
C ILE A 6 13.18 22.95 5.11
N THR A 7 14.16 23.47 4.36
CA THR A 7 13.99 24.66 3.53
C THR A 7 14.47 24.39 2.12
N ASN A 8 13.58 24.56 1.12
CA ASN A 8 13.85 24.37 -0.30
C ASN A 8 14.50 23.03 -0.65
N LEU A 9 14.07 21.96 0.03
CA LEU A 9 14.59 20.62 -0.23
C LEU A 9 14.18 20.16 -1.62
N SER A 10 15.20 19.93 -2.47
CA SER A 10 15.05 19.33 -3.79
C SER A 10 16.01 18.17 -3.92
N TYR A 11 15.47 16.96 -4.17
CA TYR A 11 16.27 15.74 -4.24
C TYR A 11 15.82 14.82 -5.38
N ARG A 12 16.80 14.23 -6.03
CA ARG A 12 16.61 13.14 -7.02
C ARG A 12 17.72 12.12 -6.85
N HIS A 13 17.44 10.85 -7.08
CA HIS A 13 18.48 9.82 -7.07
C HIS A 13 19.48 10.03 -8.24
N PRO A 14 20.74 9.68 -8.03
CA PRO A 14 21.73 9.69 -9.09
C PRO A 14 21.24 8.87 -10.29
N GLY A 15 21.32 9.46 -11.49
CA GLY A 15 20.86 8.82 -12.74
C GLY A 15 19.37 8.94 -13.04
N GLN A 16 18.55 9.51 -12.17
CA GLN A 16 17.14 9.80 -12.46
C GLN A 16 16.96 11.24 -12.95
N THR A 17 16.01 11.43 -13.89
CA THR A 17 15.66 12.76 -14.44
C THR A 17 14.60 13.45 -13.58
N GLU A 18 13.74 12.72 -12.89
CA GLU A 18 12.64 13.23 -12.09
C GLU A 18 13.06 13.49 -10.65
N TYR A 19 12.56 14.58 -10.10
CA TYR A 19 12.74 14.91 -8.68
C TYR A 19 11.75 14.10 -7.82
N ILE A 20 12.25 13.51 -6.74
CA ILE A 20 11.41 12.91 -5.68
C ILE A 20 10.84 14.03 -4.82
N PHE A 21 11.67 15.00 -4.44
CA PHE A 21 11.28 16.20 -3.74
C PHE A 21 11.68 17.42 -4.53
N LYS A 22 10.80 18.41 -4.64
CA LYS A 22 11.06 19.66 -5.33
C LYS A 22 10.58 20.84 -4.49
N ASP A 23 11.50 21.71 -4.10
CA ASP A 23 11.24 22.95 -3.35
C ASP A 23 10.40 22.76 -2.08
N VAL A 24 10.65 21.66 -1.36
CA VAL A 24 9.89 21.31 -0.16
C VAL A 24 10.32 22.16 1.03
N ASN A 25 9.33 22.76 1.70
CA ASN A 25 9.50 23.54 2.91
C ASN A 25 8.62 22.97 4.01
N LEU A 26 9.22 22.54 5.13
CA LEU A 26 8.55 21.94 6.27
C LEU A 26 9.18 22.40 7.59
N THR A 27 8.34 22.55 8.60
CA THR A 27 8.77 22.75 9.98
C THR A 27 8.06 21.72 10.85
N LEU A 28 8.83 20.86 11.53
CA LEU A 28 8.33 19.79 12.38
C LEU A 28 8.78 20.06 13.82
N ASP A 29 7.90 19.81 14.77
CA ASP A 29 8.25 19.90 16.18
C ASP A 29 8.77 18.56 16.70
N THR A 30 9.84 18.59 17.51
CA THR A 30 10.46 17.37 18.05
C THR A 30 9.61 16.68 19.12
N ASP A 31 8.53 17.28 19.59
CA ASP A 31 7.62 16.64 20.55
C ASP A 31 6.49 15.83 19.85
N TRP A 32 6.32 15.99 18.54
CA TRP A 32 5.26 15.33 17.79
C TRP A 32 5.53 13.84 17.56
N LYS A 33 4.47 13.07 17.59
CA LYS A 33 4.43 11.68 17.13
C LYS A 33 3.93 11.68 15.70
N LEU A 34 4.86 11.82 14.76
CA LEU A 34 4.55 12.07 13.37
C LEU A 34 4.42 10.75 12.57
N GLY A 35 3.25 10.48 12.01
CA GLY A 35 3.05 9.38 11.04
C GLY A 35 3.44 9.82 9.65
N LEU A 36 4.43 9.19 9.05
CA LEU A 36 4.84 9.44 7.66
C LEU A 36 4.15 8.47 6.71
N ILE A 37 3.22 8.98 5.91
CA ILE A 37 2.33 8.20 5.05
C ILE A 37 2.57 8.56 3.58
N GLY A 38 2.37 7.60 2.69
CA GLY A 38 2.47 7.78 1.24
C GLY A 38 2.55 6.44 0.51
N ARG A 39 2.40 6.46 -0.79
CA ARG A 39 2.52 5.27 -1.64
C ARG A 39 3.92 4.65 -1.55
N ASN A 40 4.04 3.37 -1.88
CA ASN A 40 5.34 2.76 -2.06
C ASN A 40 6.08 3.44 -3.23
N GLY A 41 7.33 3.85 -2.97
CA GLY A 41 8.12 4.64 -3.92
C GLY A 41 7.87 6.15 -3.89
N SER A 42 7.03 6.67 -2.99
CA SER A 42 6.82 8.13 -2.86
C SER A 42 7.98 8.88 -2.19
N GLY A 43 8.99 8.17 -1.69
CA GLY A 43 10.17 8.77 -1.08
C GLY A 43 10.16 8.80 0.45
N LYS A 44 9.30 8.02 1.14
CA LYS A 44 9.28 7.95 2.63
C LYS A 44 10.67 7.64 3.21
N THR A 45 11.24 6.50 2.86
CA THR A 45 12.59 6.10 3.31
C THR A 45 13.67 7.06 2.80
N THR A 46 13.49 7.63 1.60
CA THR A 46 14.41 8.66 1.07
C THR A 46 14.41 9.91 1.95
N LEU A 47 13.24 10.36 2.42
CA LEU A 47 13.16 11.50 3.35
C LEU A 47 13.86 11.17 4.67
N LEU A 48 13.64 9.97 5.23
CA LEU A 48 14.32 9.55 6.46
C LEU A 48 15.85 9.53 6.27
N LYS A 49 16.35 8.98 5.17
CA LYS A 49 17.79 8.93 4.82
C LYS A 49 18.40 10.32 4.58
N LEU A 50 17.64 11.26 4.05
CA LEU A 50 18.06 12.67 3.96
C LEU A 50 18.16 13.31 5.35
N LEU A 51 17.22 13.01 6.26
CA LEU A 51 17.26 13.54 7.64
C LEU A 51 18.48 13.06 8.42
N ILE A 52 18.87 11.80 8.31
CA ILE A 52 20.08 11.27 8.95
C ILE A 52 21.38 11.69 8.27
N GLY A 53 21.29 12.30 7.06
CA GLY A 53 22.46 12.73 6.28
C GLY A 53 23.16 11.63 5.49
N GLU A 54 22.52 10.45 5.28
CA GLU A 54 23.01 9.40 4.38
C GLU A 54 22.99 9.87 2.92
N TYR A 55 22.00 10.72 2.57
CA TYR A 55 21.93 11.40 1.29
C TYR A 55 22.19 12.89 1.45
N GLU A 56 22.89 13.49 0.48
CA GLU A 56 23.20 14.92 0.49
C GLU A 56 21.93 15.76 0.25
N SER A 57 21.63 16.66 1.19
CA SER A 57 20.44 17.54 1.15
C SER A 57 20.74 18.98 0.73
N ASN A 58 21.96 19.29 0.27
CA ASN A 58 22.41 20.65 -0.09
C ASN A 58 22.14 21.69 1.02
N ASN A 59 22.33 21.31 2.29
CA ASN A 59 22.06 22.13 3.48
C ASN A 59 20.58 22.54 3.65
N ALA A 60 19.64 21.84 2.98
CA ALA A 60 18.21 22.11 3.10
C ALA A 60 17.65 21.72 4.49
N ILE A 61 18.36 20.90 5.27
CA ILE A 61 17.94 20.38 6.57
C ILE A 61 18.79 21.05 7.66
N GLY A 62 18.11 21.66 8.63
CA GLY A 62 18.77 22.29 9.78
C GLY A 62 19.45 21.25 10.69
N LYS A 63 20.69 21.54 11.12
CA LYS A 63 21.52 20.62 11.94
C LYS A 63 21.26 20.75 13.46
N ASN A 64 20.06 21.17 13.86
CA ASN A 64 19.74 21.44 15.26
C ASN A 64 19.28 20.21 16.04
N VAL A 65 19.08 19.08 15.37
CA VAL A 65 18.54 17.84 15.92
C VAL A 65 19.40 16.69 15.41
N ASP A 66 19.82 15.83 16.32
CA ASP A 66 20.48 14.56 15.98
C ASP A 66 19.43 13.48 15.78
N PHE A 67 19.56 12.75 14.71
CA PHE A 67 18.63 11.69 14.33
C PHE A 67 19.20 10.31 14.64
N GLU A 68 18.30 9.37 14.93
CA GLU A 68 18.60 7.96 15.04
C GLU A 68 17.62 7.18 14.16
N TYR A 69 18.14 6.25 13.36
CA TYR A 69 17.32 5.48 12.41
C TYR A 69 17.12 4.05 12.86
N PHE A 70 15.91 3.58 12.76
CA PHE A 70 15.51 2.21 12.98
C PHE A 70 14.85 1.67 11.69
N PRO A 71 15.17 0.45 11.23
CA PRO A 71 15.86 -0.65 11.93
C PRO A 71 17.40 -0.58 11.88
N TYR A 72 18.03 -1.20 12.88
CA TYR A 72 19.47 -1.43 12.87
C TYR A 72 19.82 -2.67 12.05
N GLU A 73 20.89 -2.59 11.28
CA GLU A 73 21.52 -3.75 10.64
C GLU A 73 22.53 -4.37 11.61
N ILE A 74 22.21 -5.56 12.12
CA ILE A 74 23.10 -6.32 13.00
C ILE A 74 23.94 -7.24 12.15
N GLN A 75 25.27 -7.06 12.18
CA GLN A 75 26.20 -7.84 11.35
C GLN A 75 26.44 -9.24 11.89
N ASN A 76 26.45 -9.41 13.21
CA ASN A 76 26.63 -10.68 13.87
C ASN A 76 25.47 -10.97 14.81
N GLU A 77 24.62 -11.91 14.45
CA GLU A 77 23.47 -12.31 15.25
C GLU A 77 23.80 -13.45 16.25
N ASP A 78 24.97 -14.07 16.17
CA ASP A 78 25.38 -15.20 17.01
C ASP A 78 26.07 -14.74 18.30
N VAL A 79 25.69 -13.58 18.82
CA VAL A 79 26.16 -13.02 20.09
C VAL A 79 25.00 -12.89 21.07
N MET A 80 25.34 -12.72 22.35
CA MET A 80 24.32 -12.51 23.37
C MET A 80 23.59 -11.19 23.14
N THR A 81 22.28 -11.19 23.33
CA THR A 81 21.44 -10.01 23.07
C THR A 81 21.88 -8.80 23.87
N ILE A 82 22.38 -9.00 25.10
CA ILE A 82 22.90 -7.90 25.93
C ILE A 82 24.17 -7.27 25.32
N ASP A 83 25.02 -8.04 24.65
CA ASP A 83 26.23 -7.50 24.02
C ASP A 83 25.88 -6.56 22.87
N ILE A 84 24.83 -6.89 22.10
CA ILE A 84 24.30 -5.98 21.08
C ILE A 84 23.79 -4.66 21.73
N ALA A 85 23.15 -4.74 22.89
CA ALA A 85 22.74 -3.53 23.59
C ALA A 85 23.93 -2.64 23.96
N TYR A 86 25.05 -3.22 24.44
CA TYR A 86 26.27 -2.47 24.74
C TYR A 86 26.97 -1.93 23.49
N GLU A 87 26.90 -2.65 22.36
CA GLU A 87 27.42 -2.17 21.08
C GLU A 87 26.64 -0.93 20.59
N ILE A 88 25.30 -0.97 20.70
CA ILE A 88 24.43 0.14 20.28
C ILE A 88 24.56 1.32 21.26
N ILE A 89 24.69 1.05 22.58
CA ILE A 89 24.68 2.03 23.65
C ILE A 89 25.90 1.80 24.57
N PRO A 90 27.06 2.37 24.24
CA PRO A 90 28.32 2.09 24.99
C PRO A 90 28.28 2.38 26.50
N ASN A 91 27.43 3.32 26.93
CA ASN A 91 27.27 3.70 28.34
C ASN A 91 25.92 3.23 28.90
N LEU A 92 25.45 2.05 28.50
CA LEU A 92 24.17 1.52 28.94
C LEU A 92 24.18 1.22 30.45
N GLU A 93 23.25 1.82 31.17
CA GLU A 93 22.90 1.43 32.52
C GLU A 93 21.86 0.30 32.47
N GLU A 94 22.21 -0.90 32.91
CA GLU A 94 21.37 -2.10 32.78
C GLU A 94 19.93 -1.90 33.30
N TRP A 95 19.76 -1.19 34.41
CA TRP A 95 18.43 -0.97 34.96
C TRP A 95 17.50 -0.22 34.00
N LYS A 96 18.05 0.61 33.08
CA LYS A 96 17.25 1.31 32.06
C LYS A 96 16.67 0.33 31.04
N ILE A 97 17.47 -0.65 30.56
CA ILE A 97 16.98 -1.65 29.61
C ILE A 97 15.94 -2.57 30.25
N PHE A 98 16.14 -3.02 31.51
CA PHE A 98 15.14 -3.82 32.23
C PHE A 98 13.82 -3.07 32.39
N LYS A 99 13.87 -1.79 32.70
CA LYS A 99 12.67 -0.94 32.80
C LYS A 99 11.92 -0.88 31.44
N GLU A 100 12.64 -0.68 30.35
CA GLU A 100 12.04 -0.55 29.01
C GLU A 100 11.49 -1.91 28.53
N LEU A 101 12.17 -3.03 28.80
CA LEU A 101 11.67 -4.38 28.50
C LEU A 101 10.34 -4.64 29.20
N ASN A 102 10.23 -4.29 30.48
CA ASN A 102 8.98 -4.41 31.22
C ASN A 102 7.85 -3.54 30.61
N LEU A 103 8.16 -2.29 30.22
CA LEU A 103 7.19 -1.41 29.55
C LEU A 103 6.73 -1.95 28.21
N MET A 104 7.59 -2.67 27.47
CA MET A 104 7.31 -3.31 26.20
C MET A 104 6.69 -4.71 26.35
N GLN A 105 6.54 -5.21 27.59
CA GLN A 105 6.06 -6.56 27.91
C GLN A 105 6.92 -7.66 27.25
N VAL A 106 8.22 -7.52 27.37
CA VAL A 106 9.22 -8.50 26.89
C VAL A 106 9.93 -9.08 28.10
N ASP A 107 10.12 -10.40 28.11
CA ASP A 107 10.82 -11.07 29.19
C ASP A 107 12.29 -10.65 29.19
N ALA A 108 12.84 -10.40 30.37
CA ALA A 108 14.23 -10.01 30.52
C ALA A 108 15.21 -11.16 30.18
N ASP A 109 14.76 -12.39 30.20
CA ASP A 109 15.56 -13.57 29.82
C ASP A 109 16.11 -13.49 28.41
N ILE A 110 15.49 -12.72 27.51
CA ILE A 110 16.00 -12.50 26.15
C ILE A 110 17.40 -11.91 26.13
N LEU A 111 17.79 -11.13 27.15
CA LEU A 111 19.12 -10.50 27.23
C LEU A 111 20.25 -11.53 27.32
N TYR A 112 19.96 -12.69 27.90
CA TYR A 112 20.91 -13.78 28.12
C TYR A 112 20.77 -14.92 27.10
N ARG A 113 20.07 -14.67 26.01
CA ARG A 113 19.94 -15.57 24.85
C ARG A 113 20.74 -15.02 23.68
N GLU A 114 21.15 -15.90 22.77
CA GLU A 114 21.71 -15.47 21.48
C GLU A 114 20.65 -14.71 20.67
N PHE A 115 21.04 -13.61 20.06
CA PHE A 115 20.12 -12.78 19.31
C PHE A 115 19.51 -13.53 18.12
N SER A 116 20.28 -14.44 17.47
CA SER A 116 19.80 -15.32 16.40
C SER A 116 18.62 -16.20 16.85
N SER A 117 18.56 -16.57 18.13
CA SER A 117 17.51 -17.43 18.70
C SER A 117 16.18 -16.69 18.98
N LEU A 118 16.20 -15.35 18.95
CA LEU A 118 15.01 -14.55 19.22
C LEU A 118 14.00 -14.62 18.07
N SER A 119 12.72 -14.59 18.40
CA SER A 119 11.67 -14.42 17.39
C SER A 119 11.78 -13.04 16.73
N GLY A 120 11.26 -12.90 15.49
CA GLY A 120 11.26 -11.63 14.78
C GLY A 120 10.63 -10.48 15.59
N GLY A 121 9.56 -10.78 16.33
CA GLY A 121 8.91 -9.80 17.20
C GLY A 121 9.75 -9.38 18.40
N GLU A 122 10.48 -10.33 19.04
CA GLU A 122 11.41 -10.02 20.13
C GLU A 122 12.59 -9.19 19.63
N LYS A 123 13.17 -9.51 18.47
CA LYS A 123 14.25 -8.73 17.83
C LYS A 123 13.84 -7.29 17.60
N VAL A 124 12.69 -7.06 16.96
CA VAL A 124 12.17 -5.71 16.68
C VAL A 124 11.96 -4.92 17.97
N LYS A 125 11.30 -5.53 18.97
CA LYS A 125 11.05 -4.88 20.27
C LYS A 125 12.34 -4.51 20.99
N PHE A 126 13.29 -5.43 21.05
CA PHE A 126 14.58 -5.20 21.71
C PHE A 126 15.38 -4.07 21.03
N LEU A 127 15.52 -4.11 19.70
CA LEU A 127 16.24 -3.08 18.96
C LEU A 127 15.59 -1.70 19.09
N LEU A 128 14.24 -1.66 19.10
CA LEU A 128 13.51 -0.39 19.30
C LEU A 128 13.70 0.16 20.71
N ILE A 129 13.78 -0.70 21.75
CA ILE A 129 14.15 -0.30 23.11
C ILE A 129 15.52 0.34 23.10
N CYS A 130 16.52 -0.29 22.45
CA CYS A 130 17.87 0.26 22.33
C CYS A 130 17.85 1.64 21.66
N ALA A 131 17.05 1.79 20.60
CA ALA A 131 16.91 3.08 19.91
C ALA A 131 16.37 4.19 20.84
N PHE A 132 15.33 3.90 21.63
CA PHE A 132 14.77 4.87 22.59
C PHE A 132 15.64 5.15 23.81
N LEU A 133 16.61 4.29 24.12
CA LEU A 133 17.57 4.51 25.21
C LEU A 133 18.72 5.42 24.80
N LYS A 134 18.94 5.68 23.52
CA LYS A 134 19.91 6.69 23.07
C LYS A 134 19.43 8.09 23.45
N GLU A 135 20.20 8.76 24.27
CA GLU A 135 19.87 10.10 24.76
C GLU A 135 20.06 11.17 23.67
N ASN A 136 19.23 12.22 23.70
CA ASN A 136 19.28 13.37 22.79
C ASN A 136 19.18 13.06 21.30
N LYS A 137 18.54 11.95 20.93
CA LYS A 137 18.28 11.57 19.54
C LYS A 137 16.78 11.65 19.23
N PHE A 138 16.46 12.17 18.03
CA PHE A 138 15.11 12.13 17.50
C PHE A 138 14.97 10.87 16.62
N LEU A 139 14.03 10.00 16.98
CA LEU A 139 13.95 8.67 16.39
C LEU A 139 13.15 8.65 15.08
N LEU A 140 13.71 8.04 14.04
CA LEU A 140 13.11 7.77 12.77
C LEU A 140 12.85 6.27 12.66
N ILE A 141 11.59 5.87 12.73
CA ILE A 141 11.16 4.46 12.79
C ILE A 141 10.57 4.06 11.44
N ASP A 142 11.23 3.18 10.69
CA ASP A 142 10.78 2.73 9.38
C ASP A 142 10.27 1.29 9.46
N GLU A 143 8.95 1.12 9.28
CA GLU A 143 8.22 -0.15 9.21
C GLU A 143 8.50 -1.14 10.37
N PRO A 144 8.33 -0.76 11.65
CA PRO A 144 8.61 -1.64 12.79
C PRO A 144 7.59 -2.78 12.93
N THR A 145 6.53 -2.77 12.14
CA THR A 145 5.40 -3.70 12.23
C THR A 145 5.49 -4.88 11.30
N ASN A 146 6.52 -4.90 10.44
CA ASN A 146 6.73 -6.01 9.52
C ASN A 146 7.11 -7.29 10.27
N HIS A 147 6.51 -8.41 9.89
CA HIS A 147 6.79 -9.76 10.43
C HIS A 147 6.47 -9.98 11.92
N ILE A 148 5.76 -9.07 12.57
CA ILE A 148 5.36 -9.24 13.97
C ILE A 148 3.88 -9.60 14.09
N ASP A 149 3.57 -10.47 15.05
CA ASP A 149 2.22 -10.91 15.33
C ASP A 149 1.37 -9.82 16.01
N GLU A 150 0.08 -10.02 16.07
CA GLU A 150 -0.86 -9.02 16.58
C GLU A 150 -0.64 -8.69 18.07
N LYS A 151 -0.28 -9.67 18.89
CA LYS A 151 0.03 -9.45 20.31
C LYS A 151 1.25 -8.55 20.45
N SER A 152 2.28 -8.78 19.65
CA SER A 152 3.48 -7.94 19.59
C SER A 152 3.20 -6.54 19.08
N LYS A 153 2.32 -6.38 18.07
CA LYS A 153 1.85 -5.08 17.60
C LYS A 153 1.13 -4.29 18.69
N ALA A 154 0.26 -4.94 19.46
CA ALA A 154 -0.45 -4.28 20.56
C ALA A 154 0.51 -3.78 21.65
N SER A 155 1.50 -4.59 22.05
CA SER A 155 2.51 -4.18 23.03
C SER A 155 3.39 -3.03 22.52
N LEU A 156 3.78 -3.07 21.23
CA LEU A 156 4.50 -2.02 20.54
C LEU A 156 3.70 -0.69 20.53
N SER A 157 2.42 -0.76 20.15
CA SER A 157 1.52 0.41 20.16
C SER A 157 1.45 1.04 21.54
N ASN A 158 1.22 0.24 22.59
CA ASN A 158 1.15 0.71 23.97
C ASN A 158 2.47 1.33 24.47
N TYR A 159 3.59 0.83 24.00
CA TYR A 159 4.91 1.37 24.29
C TYR A 159 5.11 2.73 23.61
N LEU A 160 4.87 2.82 22.30
CA LEU A 160 5.01 4.05 21.53
C LEU A 160 4.07 5.16 22.01
N LYS A 161 2.87 4.84 22.49
CA LYS A 161 1.96 5.81 23.14
C LYS A 161 2.60 6.55 24.31
N LYS A 162 3.50 5.90 25.05
CA LYS A 162 4.18 6.47 26.21
C LYS A 162 5.43 7.28 25.86
N LYS A 163 5.93 7.15 24.62
CA LYS A 163 7.09 7.89 24.11
C LYS A 163 6.70 9.23 23.51
N LYS A 164 7.67 10.12 23.36
CA LYS A 164 7.50 11.43 22.73
C LYS A 164 8.52 11.59 21.61
N GLY A 165 8.17 12.36 20.61
CA GLY A 165 9.07 12.85 19.60
C GLY A 165 9.69 11.77 18.72
N PHE A 166 9.00 11.38 17.63
CA PHE A 166 9.53 10.47 16.62
C PHE A 166 8.75 10.59 15.30
N ILE A 167 9.37 10.12 14.23
CA ILE A 167 8.67 9.86 12.96
C ILE A 167 8.47 8.36 12.82
N LEU A 168 7.24 7.94 12.55
CA LEU A 168 6.84 6.55 12.33
C LEU A 168 6.37 6.37 10.89
N VAL A 169 7.07 5.55 10.13
CA VAL A 169 6.56 4.99 8.87
C VAL A 169 5.93 3.64 9.18
N SER A 170 4.68 3.46 8.87
CA SER A 170 4.01 2.17 9.02
C SER A 170 2.87 2.03 8.03
N HIS A 171 2.62 0.80 7.61
CA HIS A 171 1.44 0.42 6.83
C HIS A 171 0.32 -0.16 7.70
N ASP A 172 0.49 -0.18 9.02
CA ASP A 172 -0.51 -0.64 9.99
C ASP A 172 -1.38 0.55 10.45
N ARG A 173 -2.63 0.58 9.96
CA ARG A 173 -3.60 1.65 10.27
C ARG A 173 -3.93 1.74 11.76
N LYS A 174 -3.98 0.59 12.47
CA LYS A 174 -4.29 0.53 13.90
C LYS A 174 -3.22 1.24 14.71
N ILE A 175 -1.94 0.94 14.43
CA ILE A 175 -0.82 1.60 15.11
C ILE A 175 -0.77 3.10 14.79
N LEU A 176 -0.96 3.49 13.52
CA LEU A 176 -1.01 4.91 13.16
C LEU A 176 -2.15 5.63 13.89
N ASN A 177 -3.33 5.04 13.99
CA ASN A 177 -4.44 5.64 14.73
C ASN A 177 -4.20 5.73 16.23
N ASP A 178 -3.57 4.72 16.78
CA ASP A 178 -3.36 4.59 18.22
C ASP A 178 -2.26 5.51 18.76
N VAL A 179 -1.24 5.79 17.94
CA VAL A 179 0.03 6.36 18.41
C VAL A 179 0.26 7.77 17.90
N VAL A 180 -0.13 8.05 16.65
CA VAL A 180 0.23 9.26 15.92
C VAL A 180 -0.70 10.44 16.28
N ASP A 181 -0.13 11.63 16.43
CA ASP A 181 -0.85 12.90 16.67
C ASP A 181 -0.74 13.90 15.51
N HIS A 182 0.20 13.68 14.58
CA HIS A 182 0.36 14.46 13.34
C HIS A 182 0.67 13.52 12.18
N VAL A 183 0.12 13.82 11.01
CA VAL A 183 0.32 13.05 9.78
C VAL A 183 1.07 13.89 8.75
N LEU A 184 2.22 13.38 8.28
CA LEU A 184 2.96 13.90 7.15
C LEU A 184 2.70 12.99 5.95
N TYR A 185 1.94 13.48 4.97
CA TYR A 185 1.62 12.73 3.76
C TYR A 185 2.50 13.16 2.61
N ILE A 186 3.16 12.19 1.96
CA ILE A 186 3.93 12.40 0.73
C ILE A 186 3.09 11.91 -0.45
N GLY A 187 2.48 12.86 -1.16
CA GLY A 187 1.79 12.63 -2.44
C GLY A 187 2.74 12.75 -3.63
N LYS A 188 2.20 12.63 -4.85
CA LYS A 188 3.02 12.74 -6.08
C LYS A 188 3.62 14.13 -6.29
N GLN A 189 2.90 15.18 -5.94
CA GLN A 189 3.29 16.57 -6.19
C GLN A 189 3.39 17.41 -4.92
N ASN A 190 2.75 16.99 -3.84
CA ASN A 190 2.61 17.78 -2.62
C ASN A 190 2.93 16.96 -1.39
N ILE A 191 3.59 17.61 -0.44
CA ILE A 191 3.73 17.11 0.92
C ILE A 191 2.78 17.92 1.79
N THR A 192 1.93 17.24 2.56
CA THR A 192 0.98 17.89 3.47
C THR A 192 1.21 17.42 4.89
N LEU A 193 1.14 18.35 5.84
CA LEU A 193 1.22 18.11 7.27
C LEU A 193 -0.13 18.47 7.89
N GLU A 194 -0.74 17.53 8.59
CA GLU A 194 -2.03 17.73 9.27
C GLU A 194 -1.95 17.24 10.71
N GLN A 195 -2.61 17.95 11.62
CA GLN A 195 -2.79 17.51 12.99
C GLN A 195 -3.91 16.48 13.06
N GLY A 196 -3.65 15.39 13.77
CA GLY A 196 -4.59 14.29 13.97
C GLY A 196 -3.97 12.92 13.69
N ASN A 197 -4.76 11.87 13.84
CA ASN A 197 -4.39 10.50 13.54
C ASN A 197 -4.71 10.13 12.08
N TYR A 198 -4.42 8.89 11.70
CA TYR A 198 -4.66 8.39 10.35
C TYR A 198 -6.12 8.54 9.90
N ASP A 199 -7.10 8.18 10.75
CA ASP A 199 -8.52 8.22 10.37
C ASP A 199 -9.01 9.65 10.13
N SER A 200 -8.60 10.61 10.97
CA SER A 200 -8.94 12.02 10.78
C SER A 200 -8.34 12.58 9.49
N TRP A 201 -7.08 12.27 9.21
CA TRP A 201 -6.42 12.64 7.97
C TRP A 201 -7.10 11.99 6.75
N ASN A 202 -7.40 10.68 6.80
CA ASN A 202 -8.03 9.96 5.70
C ASN A 202 -9.43 10.49 5.39
N PHE A 203 -10.20 10.84 6.43
CA PHE A 203 -11.50 11.48 6.26
C PHE A 203 -11.38 12.83 5.55
N ASN A 204 -10.45 13.69 6.00
CA ASN A 204 -10.20 14.99 5.39
C ASN A 204 -9.75 14.86 3.94
N LYS A 205 -8.81 13.94 3.67
CA LYS A 205 -8.31 13.64 2.33
C LYS A 205 -9.44 13.17 1.42
N THR A 206 -10.24 12.20 1.86
CA THR A 206 -11.35 11.65 1.06
C THR A 206 -12.37 12.73 0.71
N ASN A 207 -12.72 13.61 1.65
CA ASN A 207 -13.62 14.72 1.40
C ASN A 207 -13.02 15.73 0.40
N LYS A 208 -11.73 16.02 0.53
CA LYS A 208 -11.03 16.90 -0.41
C LYS A 208 -10.98 16.30 -1.82
N ASP A 209 -10.58 15.04 -1.94
CA ASP A 209 -10.51 14.31 -3.20
C ASP A 209 -11.90 14.25 -3.89
N ASN A 210 -12.97 13.98 -3.13
CA ASN A 210 -14.34 13.96 -3.65
C ASN A 210 -14.77 15.35 -4.19
N ASN A 211 -14.47 16.43 -3.47
CA ASN A 211 -14.76 17.78 -3.92
C ASN A 211 -13.97 18.14 -5.19
N GLU A 212 -12.71 17.76 -5.27
CA GLU A 212 -11.86 17.97 -6.44
C GLU A 212 -12.35 17.16 -7.66
N ILE A 213 -12.79 15.91 -7.45
CA ILE A 213 -13.42 15.08 -8.49
C ILE A 213 -14.70 15.74 -9.03
N GLU A 214 -15.60 16.19 -8.14
CA GLU A 214 -16.81 16.88 -8.56
C GLU A 214 -16.52 18.16 -9.35
N GLN A 215 -15.53 18.95 -8.91
CA GLN A 215 -15.07 20.14 -9.62
C GLN A 215 -14.53 19.79 -11.01
N ASN A 216 -13.69 18.77 -11.09
CA ASN A 216 -13.13 18.27 -12.35
C ASN A 216 -14.22 17.78 -13.30
N GLU A 217 -15.26 17.08 -12.79
CA GLU A 217 -16.39 16.65 -13.63
C GLU A 217 -17.20 17.83 -14.16
N ARG A 218 -17.43 18.86 -13.34
CA ARG A 218 -18.10 20.10 -13.78
C ARG A 218 -17.28 20.80 -14.86
N LEU A 219 -15.96 20.94 -14.66
CA LEU A 219 -15.07 21.54 -15.65
C LEU A 219 -15.05 20.75 -16.97
N LYS A 220 -14.96 19.41 -16.90
CA LYS A 220 -15.02 18.54 -18.09
C LYS A 220 -16.35 18.68 -18.85
N LYS A 221 -17.48 18.71 -18.14
CA LYS A 221 -18.82 18.94 -18.75
C LYS A 221 -18.91 20.32 -19.44
N ASP A 222 -18.32 21.34 -18.84
CA ASP A 222 -18.26 22.67 -19.42
C ASP A 222 -17.37 22.76 -20.66
N ILE A 223 -16.20 22.10 -20.61
CA ILE A 223 -15.30 21.97 -21.78
C ILE A 223 -16.04 21.28 -22.93
N MET A 224 -16.71 20.14 -22.66
CA MET A 224 -17.49 19.41 -23.67
C MET A 224 -18.62 20.28 -24.25
N LYS A 225 -19.32 21.10 -23.45
CA LYS A 225 -20.36 22.03 -23.93
C LYS A 225 -19.78 23.09 -24.85
N LEU A 226 -18.64 23.68 -24.48
CA LEU A 226 -17.93 24.66 -25.30
C LEU A 226 -17.50 24.07 -26.65
N ASP A 227 -16.93 22.84 -26.63
CA ASP A 227 -16.51 22.16 -27.85
C ASP A 227 -17.70 21.82 -28.77
N LYS A 228 -18.80 21.30 -28.18
CA LYS A 228 -20.02 21.01 -28.93
C LYS A 228 -20.62 22.27 -29.58
N THR A 229 -20.69 23.37 -28.85
CA THR A 229 -21.23 24.66 -29.37
C THR A 229 -20.36 25.19 -30.49
N ALA A 230 -19.02 25.07 -30.38
CA ALA A 230 -18.11 25.49 -31.43
C ALA A 230 -18.22 24.65 -32.70
N LYS A 231 -18.32 23.31 -32.56
CA LYS A 231 -18.54 22.39 -33.70
C LYS A 231 -19.86 22.74 -34.42
N GLN A 232 -20.95 22.96 -33.71
CA GLN A 232 -22.23 23.34 -34.29
C GLN A 232 -22.11 24.67 -35.04
N THR A 233 -21.38 25.67 -34.53
CA THR A 233 -21.18 26.98 -35.17
C THR A 233 -20.31 26.86 -36.42
N ALA A 234 -19.28 26.02 -36.41
CA ALA A 234 -18.45 25.70 -37.56
C ALA A 234 -19.24 24.99 -38.67
N ASP A 235 -20.05 23.98 -38.31
CA ASP A 235 -20.89 23.25 -39.26
C ASP A 235 -21.94 24.19 -39.92
N TRP A 236 -22.50 25.10 -39.14
CA TRP A 236 -23.45 26.07 -39.66
C TRP A 236 -22.77 27.08 -40.61
N SER A 237 -21.56 27.54 -40.30
CA SER A 237 -20.73 28.36 -41.16
C SER A 237 -20.42 27.68 -42.48
N ASN A 238 -20.03 26.41 -42.43
CA ASN A 238 -19.73 25.58 -43.61
C ASN A 238 -20.97 25.32 -44.48
N ALA A 239 -22.16 25.16 -43.86
CA ALA A 239 -23.42 24.99 -44.57
C ALA A 239 -23.80 26.25 -45.32
N VAL A 240 -23.62 27.44 -44.73
CA VAL A 240 -23.87 28.74 -45.40
C VAL A 240 -22.88 28.95 -46.55
N GLU A 241 -21.63 28.52 -46.43
CA GLU A 241 -20.65 28.61 -47.52
C GLU A 241 -21.00 27.69 -48.70
N LYS A 242 -21.51 26.47 -48.42
CA LYS A 242 -22.00 25.54 -49.46
C LYS A 242 -23.22 26.07 -50.19
N SER A 243 -24.10 26.83 -49.55
CA SER A 243 -25.28 27.45 -50.19
C SER A 243 -24.92 28.53 -51.20
N LYS A 244 -23.68 29.01 -51.22
CA LYS A 244 -23.15 29.96 -52.17
C LYS A 244 -23.16 29.45 -53.62
N LYS A 245 -23.08 28.12 -53.85
CA LYS A 245 -23.05 27.52 -55.18
C LYS A 245 -24.34 27.62 -55.96
N GLY A 246 -25.51 27.96 -55.34
CA GLY A 246 -26.82 28.04 -55.98
C GLY A 246 -27.49 29.41 -55.89
N ALA A 247 -26.81 30.45 -55.34
CA ALA A 247 -27.42 31.74 -55.09
C ALA A 247 -27.38 32.65 -56.33
N ALA A 248 -28.51 33.39 -56.58
CA ALA A 248 -28.64 34.38 -57.65
C ALA A 248 -27.72 35.61 -57.45
N ASP A 249 -27.44 36.00 -56.19
CA ASP A 249 -26.50 37.08 -55.82
C ASP A 249 -25.29 36.50 -55.05
N LYS A 250 -24.27 36.10 -55.79
CA LYS A 250 -23.02 35.51 -55.27
C LYS A 250 -22.19 36.50 -54.44
N GLY A 251 -22.36 37.81 -54.66
CA GLY A 251 -21.61 38.85 -53.96
C GLY A 251 -22.08 39.06 -52.51
N HIS A 252 -23.40 39.16 -52.33
CA HIS A 252 -24.05 39.36 -51.04
C HIS A 252 -23.85 38.10 -50.11
N VAL A 253 -24.10 36.92 -50.66
CA VAL A 253 -23.89 35.65 -49.92
C VAL A 253 -22.41 35.45 -49.54
N GLY A 254 -21.49 35.84 -50.44
CA GLY A 254 -20.06 35.84 -50.18
C GLY A 254 -19.61 36.76 -49.04
N HIS A 255 -20.17 37.93 -48.96
CA HIS A 255 -19.92 38.91 -47.89
C HIS A 255 -20.49 38.40 -46.52
N GLN A 256 -21.72 37.86 -46.54
CA GLN A 256 -22.30 37.23 -45.33
C GLN A 256 -21.49 36.01 -44.85
N ALA A 257 -21.06 35.14 -45.74
CA ALA A 257 -20.23 33.98 -45.42
C ALA A 257 -18.86 34.41 -44.81
N ALA A 258 -18.21 35.44 -45.42
CA ALA A 258 -16.97 35.95 -44.86
C ALA A 258 -17.13 36.60 -43.45
N LYS A 259 -18.25 37.31 -43.24
CA LYS A 259 -18.59 37.90 -41.93
C LYS A 259 -18.88 36.79 -40.86
N MET A 260 -19.57 35.72 -41.27
CA MET A 260 -19.82 34.57 -40.41
C MET A 260 -18.52 33.77 -40.11
N MET A 261 -17.67 33.57 -41.09
CA MET A 261 -16.39 32.94 -40.92
C MET A 261 -15.48 33.72 -39.97
N LYS A 262 -15.45 35.06 -40.08
CA LYS A 262 -14.71 35.93 -39.14
C LYS A 262 -15.27 35.81 -37.71
N ARG A 263 -16.59 35.74 -37.56
CA ARG A 263 -17.26 35.53 -36.27
C ARG A 263 -16.98 34.13 -35.72
N ALA A 264 -17.05 33.08 -36.55
CA ALA A 264 -16.72 31.72 -36.18
C ALA A 264 -15.27 31.62 -35.68
N LYS A 265 -14.31 32.22 -36.37
CA LYS A 265 -12.89 32.23 -35.95
C LYS A 265 -12.65 32.98 -34.64
N VAL A 266 -13.35 34.07 -34.38
CA VAL A 266 -13.32 34.78 -33.09
C VAL A 266 -13.91 33.93 -31.97
N LEU A 267 -15.00 33.21 -32.24
CA LEU A 267 -15.61 32.28 -31.27
C LEU A 267 -14.70 31.07 -31.00
N GLU A 268 -14.04 30.55 -32.04
CA GLU A 268 -13.06 29.47 -31.92
C GLU A 268 -11.86 29.87 -31.06
N ASN A 269 -11.27 31.05 -31.32
CA ASN A 269 -10.17 31.56 -30.48
C ASN A 269 -10.60 31.83 -29.04
N ARG A 270 -11.83 32.28 -28.81
CA ARG A 270 -12.40 32.45 -27.44
C ARG A 270 -12.64 31.09 -26.76
N ARG A 271 -13.12 30.10 -27.54
CA ARG A 271 -13.26 28.72 -27.05
C ARG A 271 -11.91 28.16 -26.61
N ASP A 272 -10.90 28.24 -27.49
CA ASP A 272 -9.60 27.66 -27.23
C ASP A 272 -8.96 28.24 -25.96
N ARG A 273 -9.02 29.59 -25.81
CA ARG A 273 -8.59 30.24 -24.56
C ARG A 273 -9.37 29.75 -23.33
N LYS A 274 -10.72 29.67 -23.44
CA LYS A 274 -11.52 29.16 -22.30
C LYS A 274 -11.30 27.69 -22.00
N ILE A 275 -11.02 26.86 -23.02
CA ILE A 275 -10.66 25.45 -22.83
C ILE A 275 -9.29 25.37 -22.17
N GLU A 276 -8.31 26.17 -22.60
CA GLU A 276 -6.99 26.25 -22.01
C GLU A 276 -7.04 26.71 -20.54
N GLU A 277 -7.78 27.82 -20.27
CA GLU A 277 -8.03 28.31 -18.90
C GLU A 277 -8.71 27.23 -18.01
N LYS A 278 -9.76 26.55 -18.53
CA LYS A 278 -10.46 25.51 -17.76
C LYS A 278 -9.62 24.23 -17.63
N SER A 279 -8.81 23.89 -18.62
CA SER A 279 -7.90 22.75 -18.57
C SER A 279 -6.78 22.95 -17.56
N SER A 280 -6.26 24.17 -17.42
CA SER A 280 -5.26 24.50 -16.41
C SER A 280 -5.81 24.48 -14.97
N LEU A 281 -7.13 24.55 -14.80
CA LEU A 281 -7.82 24.42 -13.51
C LEU A 281 -8.14 22.95 -13.13
N LEU A 282 -7.93 21.99 -14.03
CA LEU A 282 -8.11 20.59 -13.72
C LEU A 282 -7.02 20.16 -12.74
N ILE A 283 -7.46 19.72 -11.58
CA ILE A 283 -6.57 19.22 -10.52
C ILE A 283 -6.25 17.76 -10.81
N ASP A 284 -4.99 17.41 -10.78
CA ASP A 284 -4.55 16.02 -10.87
C ASP A 284 -4.81 15.37 -9.49
N VAL A 285 -6.01 14.84 -9.32
CA VAL A 285 -6.39 14.14 -8.10
C VAL A 285 -5.68 12.80 -8.09
N ASP A 286 -5.09 12.46 -6.97
CA ASP A 286 -4.47 11.15 -6.73
C ASP A 286 -5.57 10.05 -6.72
N ASN A 287 -6.21 9.87 -7.89
CA ASN A 287 -7.27 8.89 -8.05
C ASN A 287 -6.70 7.48 -7.93
N ASN A 288 -7.21 6.73 -6.97
CA ASN A 288 -7.03 5.30 -6.90
C ASN A 288 -8.05 4.65 -7.86
N PRO A 289 -7.67 4.28 -9.10
CA PRO A 289 -8.61 3.71 -10.05
C PRO A 289 -9.17 2.39 -9.52
N ASP A 290 -10.47 2.17 -9.71
CA ASP A 290 -11.15 0.95 -9.32
C ASP A 290 -10.48 -0.28 -9.93
N LEU A 291 -10.12 -1.24 -9.08
CA LEU A 291 -9.72 -2.58 -9.51
C LEU A 291 -10.96 -3.35 -10.00
N GLN A 292 -10.74 -4.25 -10.95
CA GLN A 292 -11.80 -5.08 -11.51
C GLN A 292 -11.46 -6.55 -11.32
N MET A 293 -12.47 -7.36 -11.00
CA MET A 293 -12.36 -8.78 -10.76
C MET A 293 -13.57 -9.46 -11.40
N LYS A 294 -13.40 -10.70 -11.88
CA LYS A 294 -14.48 -11.50 -12.49
C LYS A 294 -14.56 -12.86 -11.81
N PRO A 295 -15.08 -12.92 -10.57
CA PRO A 295 -15.22 -14.20 -9.89
C PRO A 295 -16.22 -15.09 -10.62
N LEU A 296 -15.87 -16.36 -10.79
CA LEU A 296 -16.76 -17.37 -11.33
C LEU A 296 -17.65 -17.91 -10.21
N THR A 297 -18.87 -18.30 -10.58
CA THR A 297 -19.77 -18.98 -9.65
C THR A 297 -19.56 -20.48 -9.81
N ALA A 298 -19.18 -21.14 -8.72
CA ALA A 298 -19.00 -22.60 -8.73
C ALA A 298 -20.33 -23.35 -8.86
N SER A 299 -20.27 -24.55 -9.46
CA SER A 299 -21.44 -25.40 -9.71
C SER A 299 -22.03 -26.03 -8.44
N ARG A 300 -21.24 -26.11 -7.36
CA ARG A 300 -21.64 -26.67 -6.04
C ARG A 300 -21.50 -25.63 -4.97
N ARG A 301 -22.40 -25.66 -3.98
CA ARG A 301 -22.37 -24.72 -2.86
C ARG A 301 -21.14 -24.92 -1.98
N ASN A 302 -20.85 -26.15 -1.61
CA ASN A 302 -19.74 -26.50 -0.71
C ASN A 302 -18.47 -26.74 -1.52
N LEU A 303 -17.45 -25.91 -1.34
CA LEU A 303 -16.19 -25.96 -2.10
C LEU A 303 -15.11 -26.72 -1.36
N ILE A 304 -14.98 -26.47 -0.06
CA ILE A 304 -13.96 -27.05 0.81
C ILE A 304 -14.63 -27.48 2.11
N LEU A 305 -14.32 -28.68 2.57
CA LEU A 305 -14.82 -29.25 3.83
C LEU A 305 -13.67 -29.95 4.56
N ALA A 306 -13.35 -29.48 5.75
CA ALA A 306 -12.44 -30.14 6.68
C ALA A 306 -13.23 -30.64 7.88
N GLN A 307 -13.09 -31.95 8.20
CA GLN A 307 -13.73 -32.58 9.35
C GLN A 307 -12.66 -33.30 10.18
N ASN A 308 -12.38 -32.78 11.37
CA ASN A 308 -11.32 -33.27 12.24
C ASN A 308 -9.94 -33.28 11.58
N LEU A 309 -9.62 -32.23 10.79
CA LEU A 309 -8.34 -32.09 10.10
C LEU A 309 -7.21 -31.96 11.12
N SER A 310 -6.15 -32.76 10.94
CA SER A 310 -4.94 -32.70 11.75
C SER A 310 -3.73 -32.67 10.82
N ILE A 311 -2.73 -31.86 11.15
CA ILE A 311 -1.48 -31.71 10.37
C ILE A 311 -0.28 -32.05 11.26
N PHE A 312 0.69 -32.78 10.69
CA PHE A 312 1.87 -33.28 11.36
C PHE A 312 3.13 -32.92 10.56
N TYR A 313 4.27 -32.66 11.23
CA TYR A 313 5.59 -32.61 10.62
C TYR A 313 6.53 -33.51 11.40
N GLY A 314 6.76 -34.72 10.88
CA GLY A 314 7.45 -35.77 11.60
C GLY A 314 6.66 -36.17 12.86
N GLU A 315 7.29 -36.10 14.03
CA GLU A 315 6.63 -36.36 15.32
C GLU A 315 5.90 -35.15 15.90
N LYS A 316 6.14 -33.96 15.32
CA LYS A 316 5.50 -32.73 15.82
C LYS A 316 4.08 -32.57 15.27
N VAL A 317 3.11 -32.55 16.16
CA VAL A 317 1.73 -32.19 15.84
C VAL A 317 1.62 -30.67 15.76
N ILE A 318 1.12 -30.15 14.65
CA ILE A 318 0.91 -28.70 14.48
C ILE A 318 -0.44 -28.29 15.04
N PHE A 319 -1.51 -29.00 14.66
CA PHE A 319 -2.83 -28.88 15.25
C PHE A 319 -3.65 -30.18 15.07
N LYS A 320 -4.70 -30.34 15.87
CA LYS A 320 -5.60 -31.49 15.83
C LYS A 320 -7.06 -31.03 15.71
N ASN A 321 -7.87 -31.88 15.07
CA ASN A 321 -9.33 -31.81 15.08
C ASN A 321 -9.93 -30.48 14.60
N VAL A 322 -9.30 -29.78 13.66
CA VAL A 322 -9.84 -28.53 13.09
C VAL A 322 -11.00 -28.84 12.14
N ASN A 323 -12.12 -28.14 12.34
CA ASN A 323 -13.32 -28.29 11.53
C ASN A 323 -13.68 -26.96 10.87
N PHE A 324 -13.83 -26.95 9.55
CA PHE A 324 -14.30 -25.78 8.82
C PHE A 324 -14.90 -26.16 7.47
N HIS A 325 -15.63 -25.22 6.88
CA HIS A 325 -16.13 -25.35 5.52
C HIS A 325 -16.12 -23.98 4.83
N VAL A 326 -15.95 -24.02 3.50
CA VAL A 326 -16.02 -22.84 2.63
C VAL A 326 -17.13 -23.07 1.61
N ASP A 327 -18.17 -22.27 1.67
CA ASP A 327 -19.27 -22.24 0.71
C ASP A 327 -19.07 -21.10 -0.31
N VAL A 328 -19.79 -21.18 -1.44
CA VAL A 328 -19.82 -20.12 -2.45
C VAL A 328 -20.27 -18.80 -1.81
N GLY A 329 -19.51 -17.73 -2.03
CA GLY A 329 -19.76 -16.41 -1.47
C GLY A 329 -19.16 -16.18 -0.08
N ASP A 330 -18.60 -17.21 0.56
CA ASP A 330 -17.89 -17.04 1.81
C ASP A 330 -16.55 -16.35 1.61
N ARG A 331 -16.19 -15.49 2.52
CA ARG A 331 -14.84 -14.91 2.69
C ARG A 331 -14.33 -15.34 4.05
N VAL A 332 -13.55 -16.42 4.04
CA VAL A 332 -13.10 -17.10 5.26
C VAL A 332 -11.70 -16.65 5.59
N ALA A 333 -11.52 -16.05 6.77
CA ALA A 333 -10.21 -15.69 7.31
C ALA A 333 -9.69 -16.80 8.24
N ILE A 334 -8.41 -17.16 8.11
CA ILE A 334 -7.72 -18.05 9.05
C ILE A 334 -6.83 -17.18 9.95
N LYS A 335 -7.09 -17.21 11.26
CA LYS A 335 -6.32 -16.54 12.30
C LYS A 335 -5.56 -17.54 13.16
N GLY A 336 -4.52 -17.09 13.85
CA GLY A 336 -3.73 -17.87 14.81
C GLY A 336 -2.32 -17.34 14.96
N LYS A 337 -1.60 -17.80 15.98
CA LYS A 337 -0.19 -17.43 16.25
C LYS A 337 0.73 -17.81 15.08
N ASN A 338 1.92 -17.21 15.01
CA ASN A 338 2.93 -17.65 14.05
C ASN A 338 3.33 -19.10 14.35
N GLY A 339 3.44 -19.93 13.29
CA GLY A 339 3.72 -21.36 13.45
C GLY A 339 2.50 -22.23 13.80
N SER A 340 1.27 -21.70 13.92
CA SER A 340 0.07 -22.49 14.20
C SER A 340 -0.44 -23.34 13.03
N GLY A 341 0.24 -23.32 11.86
CA GLY A 341 -0.14 -24.14 10.71
C GLY A 341 -1.09 -23.49 9.72
N LYS A 342 -1.31 -22.18 9.78
CA LYS A 342 -2.18 -21.45 8.84
C LYS A 342 -1.79 -21.71 7.37
N SER A 343 -0.54 -21.42 7.02
CA SER A 343 -0.05 -21.64 5.66
C SER A 343 -0.02 -23.12 5.27
N SER A 344 0.12 -24.05 6.23
CA SER A 344 0.03 -25.49 5.95
C SER A 344 -1.36 -25.91 5.50
N ILE A 345 -2.43 -25.31 6.05
CA ILE A 345 -3.80 -25.54 5.57
C ILE A 345 -3.94 -25.05 4.13
N ILE A 346 -3.48 -23.83 3.83
CA ILE A 346 -3.54 -23.29 2.45
C ILE A 346 -2.77 -24.18 1.49
N LYS A 347 -1.53 -24.56 1.82
CA LYS A 347 -0.70 -25.46 0.99
C LYS A 347 -1.37 -26.78 0.71
N LEU A 348 -1.99 -27.39 1.73
CA LEU A 348 -2.76 -28.62 1.57
C LEU A 348 -3.96 -28.43 0.61
N ILE A 349 -4.65 -27.28 0.69
CA ILE A 349 -5.80 -26.98 -0.20
C ILE A 349 -5.33 -26.74 -1.64
N VAL A 350 -4.18 -26.12 -1.84
CA VAL A 350 -3.60 -25.88 -3.18
C VAL A 350 -3.02 -27.15 -3.79
N GLY A 351 -2.87 -28.22 -2.99
CA GLY A 351 -2.44 -29.54 -3.47
C GLY A 351 -0.98 -29.86 -3.20
N GLU A 352 -0.31 -29.11 -2.33
CA GLU A 352 1.01 -29.50 -1.84
C GLU A 352 0.92 -30.73 -0.91
N GLU A 353 1.94 -31.58 -0.94
CA GLU A 353 2.01 -32.76 -0.08
C GLU A 353 2.35 -32.36 1.36
N ILE A 354 1.33 -32.14 2.17
CA ILE A 354 1.44 -31.87 3.60
C ILE A 354 0.96 -33.10 4.39
N PRO A 355 1.77 -33.65 5.32
CA PRO A 355 1.37 -34.77 6.14
C PRO A 355 0.13 -34.44 6.98
N SER A 356 -0.95 -35.15 6.71
CA SER A 356 -2.25 -34.92 7.37
C SER A 356 -3.04 -36.24 7.50
N ASN A 357 -4.12 -36.19 8.25
CA ASN A 357 -5.04 -37.34 8.39
C ASN A 357 -6.01 -37.49 7.20
N ASN A 358 -5.78 -36.80 6.09
CA ASN A 358 -6.63 -36.83 4.89
C ASN A 358 -8.10 -36.46 5.10
N ALA A 359 -8.39 -35.68 6.12
CA ALA A 359 -9.75 -35.26 6.50
C ALA A 359 -10.24 -34.01 5.72
N LEU A 360 -9.52 -33.60 4.69
CA LEU A 360 -9.86 -32.46 3.82
C LEU A 360 -10.53 -32.97 2.53
N LYS A 361 -11.70 -32.44 2.20
CA LYS A 361 -12.42 -32.70 0.96
C LYS A 361 -12.53 -31.41 0.16
N ILE A 362 -12.04 -31.41 -1.07
CA ILE A 362 -12.08 -30.27 -2.01
C ILE A 362 -12.98 -30.64 -3.18
N MET A 363 -13.77 -29.70 -3.67
CA MET A 363 -14.60 -29.90 -4.88
C MET A 363 -13.73 -30.31 -6.06
N PRO A 364 -14.04 -31.40 -6.78
CA PRO A 364 -13.28 -31.80 -7.97
C PRO A 364 -13.25 -30.71 -9.03
N LYS A 365 -12.07 -30.46 -9.62
CA LYS A 365 -11.83 -29.46 -10.67
C LYS A 365 -12.17 -28.03 -10.25
N LEU A 366 -12.07 -27.72 -8.97
CA LEU A 366 -12.24 -26.35 -8.44
C LEU A 366 -11.18 -25.44 -9.07
N LYS A 367 -11.60 -24.38 -9.75
CA LYS A 367 -10.69 -23.35 -10.26
C LYS A 367 -10.25 -22.44 -9.14
N THR A 368 -8.97 -22.51 -8.79
CA THR A 368 -8.38 -21.75 -7.69
C THR A 368 -7.39 -20.73 -8.20
N SER A 369 -7.40 -19.52 -7.66
CA SER A 369 -6.33 -18.53 -7.85
C SER A 369 -5.59 -18.34 -6.55
N TYR A 370 -4.29 -18.62 -6.52
CA TYR A 370 -3.47 -18.63 -5.33
C TYR A 370 -2.47 -17.48 -5.32
N VAL A 371 -2.39 -16.77 -4.20
CA VAL A 371 -1.32 -15.80 -3.89
C VAL A 371 -0.54 -16.36 -2.72
N SER A 372 0.72 -16.74 -2.97
CA SER A 372 1.62 -17.28 -1.94
C SER A 372 2.18 -16.18 -1.02
N GLN A 373 2.63 -16.56 0.16
CA GLN A 373 3.33 -15.67 1.07
C GLN A 373 4.65 -15.18 0.47
N MET A 374 5.43 -16.08 -0.14
CA MET A 374 6.71 -15.78 -0.77
C MET A 374 6.52 -15.21 -2.18
N THR A 375 7.46 -14.37 -2.61
CA THR A 375 7.41 -13.70 -3.91
C THR A 375 8.43 -14.22 -4.92
N ASP A 376 9.13 -15.31 -4.60
CA ASP A 376 10.24 -15.88 -5.38
C ASP A 376 9.83 -16.37 -6.78
N GLU A 377 8.54 -16.63 -6.97
CA GLU A 377 7.96 -17.05 -8.26
C GLU A 377 7.87 -15.91 -9.28
N VAL A 378 7.99 -14.65 -8.83
CA VAL A 378 7.84 -13.46 -9.67
C VAL A 378 9.16 -13.17 -10.37
N LYS A 379 9.36 -13.72 -11.58
CA LYS A 379 10.60 -13.64 -12.38
C LYS A 379 10.29 -13.47 -13.85
N GLY A 380 11.29 -13.00 -14.60
CA GLY A 380 11.22 -12.85 -16.05
C GLY A 380 10.44 -11.63 -16.51
N THR A 381 10.09 -11.57 -17.76
CA THR A 381 9.31 -10.46 -18.32
C THR A 381 7.83 -10.58 -17.97
N ILE A 382 7.11 -9.45 -17.99
CA ILE A 382 5.66 -9.45 -17.73
C ILE A 382 4.89 -10.33 -18.74
N SER A 383 5.31 -10.37 -20.00
CA SER A 383 4.70 -11.18 -21.05
C SER A 383 4.91 -12.69 -20.82
N GLU A 384 6.11 -13.08 -20.36
CA GLU A 384 6.39 -14.47 -19.98
C GLU A 384 5.57 -14.89 -18.77
N TYR A 385 5.52 -14.03 -17.74
CA TYR A 385 4.76 -14.29 -16.52
C TYR A 385 3.25 -14.40 -16.79
N ALA A 386 2.69 -13.52 -17.62
CA ALA A 386 1.29 -13.57 -18.04
C ALA A 386 0.98 -14.88 -18.81
N ARG A 387 1.85 -15.27 -19.75
CA ARG A 387 1.70 -16.51 -20.53
C ARG A 387 1.79 -17.75 -19.66
N GLN A 388 2.74 -17.81 -18.72
CA GLN A 388 2.93 -18.95 -17.80
C GLN A 388 1.70 -19.15 -16.90
N ASN A 389 1.07 -18.04 -16.49
CA ASN A 389 -0.10 -18.05 -15.62
C ASN A 389 -1.44 -18.05 -16.39
N GLY A 390 -1.42 -18.03 -17.72
CA GLY A 390 -2.64 -18.11 -18.54
C GLY A 390 -3.56 -16.88 -18.44
N VAL A 391 -3.03 -15.70 -18.08
CA VAL A 391 -3.80 -14.46 -17.94
C VAL A 391 -3.61 -13.54 -19.15
N ASP A 392 -4.65 -12.73 -19.47
CA ASP A 392 -4.55 -11.71 -20.52
C ASP A 392 -3.56 -10.62 -20.13
N GLU A 393 -2.49 -10.48 -20.94
CA GLU A 393 -1.42 -9.52 -20.66
C GLU A 393 -1.91 -8.06 -20.62
N GLY A 394 -2.87 -7.69 -21.48
CA GLY A 394 -3.39 -6.33 -21.54
C GLY A 394 -4.14 -5.95 -20.29
N ILE A 395 -5.01 -6.84 -19.81
CA ILE A 395 -5.76 -6.66 -18.56
C ILE A 395 -4.81 -6.69 -17.38
N PHE A 396 -3.85 -7.60 -17.36
CA PHE A 396 -2.85 -7.73 -16.31
C PHE A 396 -2.00 -6.46 -16.18
N ARG A 397 -1.47 -5.91 -17.28
CA ARG A 397 -0.76 -4.62 -17.30
C ARG A 397 -1.62 -3.47 -16.78
N ALA A 398 -2.88 -3.43 -17.18
CA ALA A 398 -3.82 -2.41 -16.69
C ALA A 398 -4.05 -2.52 -15.18
N MET A 399 -4.16 -3.73 -14.62
CA MET A 399 -4.32 -3.93 -13.18
C MET A 399 -3.05 -3.52 -12.40
N LEU A 400 -1.86 -3.83 -12.92
CA LEU A 400 -0.60 -3.40 -12.34
C LEU A 400 -0.47 -1.87 -12.25
N GLN A 401 -0.82 -1.17 -13.33
CA GLN A 401 -0.83 0.29 -13.35
C GLN A 401 -1.81 0.87 -12.34
N LYS A 402 -3.00 0.27 -12.21
CA LYS A 402 -3.99 0.67 -11.21
C LYS A 402 -3.49 0.46 -9.78
N LEU A 403 -2.73 -0.59 -9.52
CA LEU A 403 -2.05 -0.83 -8.24
C LEU A 403 -0.80 0.05 -8.02
N GLY A 404 -0.52 0.97 -8.94
CA GLY A 404 0.57 1.94 -8.81
C GLY A 404 1.96 1.37 -9.10
N VAL A 405 2.05 0.34 -9.95
CA VAL A 405 3.34 -0.11 -10.48
C VAL A 405 3.64 0.70 -11.75
N ASP A 406 4.76 1.41 -11.78
CA ASP A 406 5.14 2.29 -12.88
C ASP A 406 5.40 1.50 -14.16
N LYS A 407 5.05 2.10 -15.30
CA LYS A 407 5.25 1.46 -16.63
C LYS A 407 6.72 1.09 -16.88
N GLU A 408 7.65 1.98 -16.53
CA GLU A 408 9.08 1.73 -16.71
C GLU A 408 9.59 0.52 -15.93
N LYS A 409 9.02 0.28 -14.75
CA LYS A 409 9.34 -0.89 -13.93
C LYS A 409 8.72 -2.17 -14.47
N ILE A 410 7.54 -2.08 -15.07
CA ILE A 410 6.84 -3.21 -15.70
C ILE A 410 7.60 -3.75 -16.92
N GLU A 411 8.36 -2.90 -17.63
CA GLU A 411 9.14 -3.31 -18.81
C GLU A 411 10.49 -3.96 -18.47
N LYS A 412 10.90 -3.94 -17.19
CA LYS A 412 12.12 -4.61 -16.70
C LYS A 412 11.81 -6.05 -16.30
N ASP A 413 12.87 -6.76 -15.89
CA ASP A 413 12.68 -8.07 -15.28
C ASP A 413 11.93 -7.94 -13.95
N LEU A 414 10.93 -8.78 -13.75
CA LEU A 414 10.10 -8.77 -12.54
C LEU A 414 10.89 -9.15 -11.28
N SER A 415 12.05 -9.83 -11.42
CA SER A 415 12.94 -10.15 -10.30
C SER A 415 13.54 -8.89 -9.66
N ASP A 416 13.72 -7.79 -10.43
CA ASP A 416 14.28 -6.53 -9.98
C ASP A 416 13.28 -5.67 -9.18
N LEU A 417 12.04 -6.10 -9.09
CA LEU A 417 10.99 -5.41 -8.35
C LEU A 417 11.18 -5.59 -6.83
N SER A 418 10.80 -4.55 -6.07
CA SER A 418 10.74 -4.67 -4.61
C SER A 418 9.68 -5.68 -4.19
N GLU A 419 9.81 -6.25 -2.97
CA GLU A 419 8.86 -7.24 -2.44
C GLU A 419 7.39 -6.74 -2.51
N GLY A 420 7.15 -5.48 -2.17
CA GLY A 420 5.80 -4.90 -2.30
C GLY A 420 5.31 -4.80 -3.75
N GLN A 421 6.21 -4.57 -4.72
CA GLN A 421 5.84 -4.56 -6.14
C GLN A 421 5.61 -5.97 -6.66
N LYS A 422 6.43 -6.94 -6.27
CA LYS A 422 6.21 -8.37 -6.58
C LYS A 422 4.87 -8.86 -6.03
N LYS A 423 4.53 -8.47 -4.80
CA LYS A 423 3.22 -8.79 -4.20
C LYS A 423 2.06 -8.18 -5.01
N LYS A 424 2.21 -6.94 -5.50
CA LYS A 424 1.24 -6.32 -6.43
C LYS A 424 1.11 -7.08 -7.74
N VAL A 425 2.22 -7.64 -8.27
CA VAL A 425 2.21 -8.50 -9.47
C VAL A 425 1.38 -9.76 -9.22
N MET A 426 1.59 -10.45 -8.10
CA MET A 426 0.84 -11.66 -7.74
C MET A 426 -0.65 -11.39 -7.55
N ILE A 427 -1.00 -10.29 -6.88
CA ILE A 427 -2.40 -9.89 -6.69
C ILE A 427 -3.03 -9.51 -8.04
N ALA A 428 -2.34 -8.71 -8.86
CA ALA A 428 -2.83 -8.34 -10.19
C ALA A 428 -3.09 -9.58 -11.06
N ARG A 429 -2.19 -10.58 -11.02
CA ARG A 429 -2.39 -11.87 -11.67
C ARG A 429 -3.63 -12.57 -11.12
N SER A 430 -3.74 -12.68 -9.79
CA SER A 430 -4.85 -13.38 -9.14
C SER A 430 -6.21 -12.74 -9.46
N ILE A 431 -6.34 -11.43 -9.46
CA ILE A 431 -7.61 -10.75 -9.78
C ILE A 431 -7.96 -10.75 -11.27
N THR A 432 -6.96 -10.97 -12.13
CA THR A 432 -7.17 -11.09 -13.58
C THR A 432 -7.60 -12.51 -13.96
N ASP A 433 -7.29 -13.48 -13.11
CA ASP A 433 -7.66 -14.89 -13.31
C ASP A 433 -9.15 -15.12 -13.00
N ASP A 434 -9.86 -15.76 -13.93
CA ASP A 434 -11.27 -16.13 -13.76
C ASP A 434 -11.36 -17.40 -12.90
N SER A 435 -11.53 -17.24 -11.58
CA SER A 435 -11.50 -18.32 -10.59
C SER A 435 -12.78 -18.43 -9.75
N GLU A 436 -13.08 -19.65 -9.27
CA GLU A 436 -14.24 -19.95 -8.43
C GLU A 436 -13.95 -19.67 -6.95
N ILE A 437 -12.66 -19.73 -6.55
CA ILE A 437 -12.18 -19.38 -5.21
C ILE A 437 -10.80 -18.72 -5.29
N TYR A 438 -10.60 -17.70 -4.49
CA TYR A 438 -9.33 -16.99 -4.32
C TYR A 438 -8.72 -17.38 -2.98
N ILE A 439 -7.49 -17.90 -3.02
CA ILE A 439 -6.77 -18.36 -1.85
C ILE A 439 -5.55 -17.47 -1.68
N TRP A 440 -5.53 -16.66 -0.62
CA TRP A 440 -4.48 -15.67 -0.41
C TRP A 440 -3.77 -15.86 0.93
N ASP A 441 -2.44 -16.02 0.87
CA ASP A 441 -1.58 -16.15 2.05
C ASP A 441 -0.81 -14.84 2.28
N GLU A 442 -1.23 -14.09 3.31
CA GLU A 442 -0.70 -12.78 3.69
C GLU A 442 -0.54 -11.81 2.50
N PRO A 443 -1.62 -11.54 1.74
CA PRO A 443 -1.54 -10.74 0.52
C PRO A 443 -1.20 -9.28 0.77
N LEU A 444 -1.47 -8.75 1.97
CA LEU A 444 -1.29 -7.33 2.27
C LEU A 444 0.11 -6.98 2.78
N ASN A 445 0.98 -7.98 3.02
CA ASN A 445 2.34 -7.72 3.43
C ASN A 445 3.08 -6.87 2.39
N TYR A 446 3.86 -5.88 2.85
CA TYR A 446 4.60 -4.91 2.02
C TYR A 446 3.75 -3.99 1.15
N LEU A 447 2.41 -4.05 1.24
CA LEU A 447 1.55 -3.13 0.48
C LEU A 447 1.32 -1.84 1.25
N ASP A 448 1.37 -0.73 0.52
CA ASP A 448 0.97 0.57 1.04
C ASP A 448 -0.54 0.61 1.35
N ILE A 449 -0.92 1.49 2.27
CA ILE A 449 -2.29 1.61 2.77
C ILE A 449 -3.28 1.87 1.64
N GLN A 450 -2.91 2.67 0.64
CA GLN A 450 -3.79 2.99 -0.49
C GLN A 450 -4.05 1.76 -1.37
N SER A 451 -3.03 0.93 -1.63
CA SER A 451 -3.20 -0.34 -2.35
C SER A 451 -4.08 -1.32 -1.56
N ARG A 452 -3.93 -1.36 -0.22
CA ARG A 452 -4.82 -2.18 0.65
C ARG A 452 -6.26 -1.73 0.53
N GLU A 453 -6.54 -0.43 0.61
CA GLU A 453 -7.89 0.12 0.46
C GLU A 453 -8.51 -0.16 -0.91
N GLN A 454 -7.73 -0.09 -1.99
CA GLN A 454 -8.20 -0.47 -3.32
C GLN A 454 -8.63 -1.94 -3.38
N ILE A 455 -7.84 -2.84 -2.77
CA ILE A 455 -8.14 -4.28 -2.70
C ILE A 455 -9.40 -4.52 -1.85
N GLU A 456 -9.51 -3.89 -0.69
CA GLU A 456 -10.70 -3.96 0.16
C GLU A 456 -11.97 -3.55 -0.59
N ASN A 457 -11.94 -2.38 -1.23
CA ASN A 457 -13.08 -1.86 -1.99
C ASN A 457 -13.46 -2.79 -3.14
N MET A 458 -12.48 -3.39 -3.81
CA MET A 458 -12.72 -4.39 -4.85
C MET A 458 -13.41 -5.64 -4.28
N ILE A 459 -12.91 -6.21 -3.18
CA ILE A 459 -13.48 -7.41 -2.56
C ILE A 459 -14.91 -7.15 -2.10
N ILE A 460 -15.18 -5.98 -1.51
CA ILE A 460 -16.53 -5.59 -1.07
C ILE A 460 -17.48 -5.46 -2.27
N LYS A 461 -17.00 -4.88 -3.37
CA LYS A 461 -17.79 -4.64 -4.59
C LYS A 461 -18.16 -5.93 -5.31
N TYR A 462 -17.21 -6.86 -5.45
CA TYR A 462 -17.38 -8.08 -6.25
C TYR A 462 -17.74 -9.31 -5.43
N GLN A 463 -17.57 -9.30 -4.12
CA GLN A 463 -17.90 -10.35 -3.17
C GLN A 463 -17.43 -11.76 -3.61
N PRO A 464 -16.14 -11.94 -3.99
CA PRO A 464 -15.64 -13.23 -4.41
C PRO A 464 -15.68 -14.24 -3.28
N THR A 465 -15.71 -15.54 -3.61
CA THR A 465 -15.42 -16.59 -2.63
C THR A 465 -13.93 -16.60 -2.33
N MET A 466 -13.56 -16.48 -1.06
CA MET A 466 -12.15 -16.36 -0.65
C MET A 466 -11.85 -17.18 0.59
N LEU A 467 -10.61 -17.70 0.62
CA LEU A 467 -9.96 -18.20 1.84
C LEU A 467 -8.64 -17.43 1.98
N PHE A 468 -8.41 -16.79 3.12
CA PHE A 468 -7.22 -15.97 3.26
C PHE A 468 -6.66 -15.99 4.68
N ILE A 469 -5.35 -15.79 4.76
CA ILE A 469 -4.62 -15.55 6.00
C ILE A 469 -4.23 -14.08 6.01
N GLU A 470 -4.56 -13.38 7.08
CA GLU A 470 -4.16 -12.00 7.30
C GLU A 470 -4.02 -11.67 8.79
N HIS A 471 -3.18 -10.68 9.08
CA HIS A 471 -2.94 -10.14 10.41
C HIS A 471 -3.50 -8.72 10.60
N ASP A 472 -4.07 -8.12 9.56
CA ASP A 472 -4.71 -6.80 9.63
C ASP A 472 -6.17 -6.97 10.11
N GLU A 473 -6.43 -6.65 11.38
CA GLU A 473 -7.79 -6.75 11.96
C GLU A 473 -8.80 -5.86 11.24
N VAL A 474 -8.39 -4.69 10.76
CA VAL A 474 -9.28 -3.78 10.03
C VAL A 474 -9.75 -4.46 8.75
N PHE A 475 -8.82 -5.08 8.02
CA PHE A 475 -9.13 -5.84 6.81
C PHE A 475 -10.04 -7.04 7.12
N ILE A 476 -9.69 -7.85 8.11
CA ILE A 476 -10.47 -9.04 8.48
C ILE A 476 -11.91 -8.66 8.86
N ASN A 477 -12.08 -7.69 9.76
CA ASN A 477 -13.40 -7.25 10.20
C ASN A 477 -14.26 -6.65 9.08
N LYS A 478 -13.63 -6.06 8.06
CA LYS A 478 -14.31 -5.44 6.92
C LYS A 478 -14.68 -6.45 5.84
N ILE A 479 -13.89 -7.51 5.66
CA ILE A 479 -13.98 -8.44 4.53
C ILE A 479 -14.54 -9.80 4.92
N ALA A 480 -14.12 -10.37 6.05
CA ALA A 480 -14.46 -11.75 6.42
C ALA A 480 -15.94 -11.92 6.71
N THR A 481 -16.53 -12.99 6.19
CA THR A 481 -17.86 -13.47 6.59
C THR A 481 -17.77 -14.54 7.68
N LYS A 482 -16.63 -15.24 7.75
CA LYS A 482 -16.33 -16.27 8.74
C LYS A 482 -14.86 -16.16 9.15
N VAL A 483 -14.56 -16.49 10.40
CA VAL A 483 -13.20 -16.55 10.93
C VAL A 483 -12.95 -17.93 11.51
N ILE A 484 -11.83 -18.53 11.17
CA ILE A 484 -11.32 -19.79 11.73
C ILE A 484 -10.13 -19.41 12.63
N GLU A 485 -10.22 -19.72 13.90
CA GLU A 485 -9.12 -19.53 14.85
C GLU A 485 -8.38 -20.84 15.03
N LEU A 486 -7.07 -20.81 14.80
CA LEU A 486 -6.17 -21.93 15.07
C LEU A 486 -5.47 -21.63 16.39
N ASP A 487 -6.12 -22.01 17.49
CA ASP A 487 -5.47 -22.02 18.80
C ASP A 487 -4.67 -23.31 18.93
N ASN A 488 -3.39 -23.18 19.23
CA ASN A 488 -2.65 -24.30 19.77
C ASN A 488 -3.08 -24.39 21.23
N ASP A 489 -4.01 -25.26 21.56
CA ASP A 489 -4.16 -25.73 22.92
C ASP A 489 -2.84 -26.44 23.27
N GLU A 490 -2.00 -25.73 24.02
CA GLU A 490 -0.86 -26.32 24.69
C GLU A 490 -1.42 -27.25 25.78
N GLU A 491 -1.55 -28.54 25.47
CA GLU A 491 -1.50 -29.64 26.42
C GLU A 491 -0.26 -30.47 26.17
#